data_0908c4d96387dd3ac93a7568b19218f2
#
_entry.id   0908c4d96387dd3ac93a7568b19218f2
#
_cell.length_a   1.000
_cell.length_b   1.000
_cell.length_c   1.000
_cell.angle_alpha   90.00
_cell.angle_beta   90.00
_cell.angle_gamma   90.00
#
_symmetry.space_group_name_H-M   'P 1'
#
loop_
_entity.id
_entity.type
_entity.pdbx_description
1 polymer ?
#
loop_
_entity_poly.entity_id
_entity_poly.type
_entity_poly.pdbx_seq_one_letter_code
_entity_poly.pdbx_strand_id
1 'polypeptide(L)'
;MELPGGGWELVKAGESATSVHRRGAVFAKTCGPDGVAELLAERDRAEWLASTSVPGARVLDWIESAEGAALLTSAVPGVTAGDLPWSEKLVASLARAVRAVHELPVESCPFERRLVDVVAQAEDVVRRGAVNPDFLTDDARLVAPEELLARVRAALPAVQAAQELVVCHGDACLPNFLFDPDTLEWTGTIDVGRLGVADRYSDLALVKAQLEDEWSVDAAAFFAAYGVVEPDAERLAFHLLLDALTWG
;
A
#
# COMPACT_ATOMS: atom_id res chain seq x y z
N MET A 1 7.06 -23.21 -2.60
CA MET A 1 6.85 -23.85 -1.28
C MET A 1 5.47 -24.51 -1.24
N GLU A 2 5.34 -25.72 -0.70
CA GLU A 2 4.05 -26.43 -0.58
C GLU A 2 3.34 -26.01 0.73
N LEU A 3 2.06 -25.60 0.61
CA LEU A 3 1.26 -25.20 1.77
C LEU A 3 0.71 -26.42 2.51
N PRO A 4 0.71 -26.45 3.85
CA PRO A 4 0.26 -27.60 4.61
C PRO A 4 -1.27 -27.82 4.48
N GLY A 5 -1.66 -29.09 4.42
CA GLY A 5 -3.04 -29.53 4.63
C GLY A 5 -3.99 -29.41 3.45
N GLY A 6 -3.54 -29.32 2.21
CA GLY A 6 -4.39 -29.39 0.99
C GLY A 6 -5.60 -28.44 0.93
N GLY A 7 -6.29 -28.38 -0.20
CA GLY A 7 -7.53 -27.60 -0.36
C GLY A 7 -7.32 -26.09 -0.46
N TRP A 8 -6.11 -25.64 -0.80
CA TRP A 8 -5.81 -24.23 -1.10
C TRP A 8 -6.20 -23.90 -2.53
N GLU A 9 -6.89 -22.80 -2.71
CA GLU A 9 -7.26 -22.22 -4.00
C GLU A 9 -6.40 -21.00 -4.26
N LEU A 10 -5.80 -20.91 -5.45
CA LEU A 10 -5.04 -19.72 -5.87
C LEU A 10 -6.03 -18.57 -6.09
N VAL A 11 -5.86 -17.47 -5.37
CA VAL A 11 -6.70 -16.27 -5.48
C VAL A 11 -6.11 -15.28 -6.47
N LYS A 12 -4.81 -15.03 -6.36
CA LYS A 12 -4.07 -14.10 -7.23
C LYS A 12 -2.63 -14.57 -7.34
N ALA A 13 -2.10 -14.61 -8.55
CA ALA A 13 -0.66 -14.54 -8.77
C ALA A 13 -0.30 -13.07 -8.57
N GLY A 14 0.53 -12.75 -7.56
CA GLY A 14 0.87 -11.36 -7.23
C GLY A 14 1.62 -10.67 -8.37
N GLU A 15 1.56 -9.36 -8.41
CA GLU A 15 2.41 -8.51 -9.26
C GLU A 15 3.87 -8.54 -8.78
N SER A 16 4.10 -8.93 -7.53
CA SER A 16 5.39 -9.33 -6.95
C SER A 16 5.58 -10.85 -7.10
N ALA A 17 6.79 -11.35 -6.84
CA ALA A 17 7.12 -12.80 -6.85
C ALA A 17 6.38 -13.62 -5.78
N THR A 18 5.23 -13.15 -5.31
CA THR A 18 4.38 -13.78 -4.29
C THR A 18 3.10 -14.35 -4.91
N SER A 19 2.57 -15.40 -4.31
CA SER A 19 1.27 -15.96 -4.67
C SER A 19 0.35 -15.97 -3.45
N VAL A 20 -0.92 -15.62 -3.66
CA VAL A 20 -1.92 -15.61 -2.60
C VAL A 20 -2.90 -16.76 -2.79
N HIS A 21 -3.06 -17.56 -1.76
CA HIS A 21 -3.96 -18.71 -1.72
C HIS A 21 -4.99 -18.52 -0.63
N ARG A 22 -6.16 -19.15 -0.79
CA ARG A 22 -7.25 -19.12 0.19
C ARG A 22 -7.71 -20.52 0.56
N ARG A 23 -8.02 -20.71 1.84
CA ARG A 23 -8.71 -21.88 2.34
C ARG A 23 -9.72 -21.47 3.41
N GLY A 24 -10.99 -21.39 3.04
CA GLY A 24 -12.06 -20.90 3.94
C GLY A 24 -11.82 -19.45 4.36
N ALA A 25 -11.62 -19.21 5.65
CA ALA A 25 -11.35 -17.88 6.23
C ALA A 25 -9.84 -17.62 6.46
N VAL A 26 -8.96 -18.37 5.80
CA VAL A 26 -7.50 -18.21 5.92
C VAL A 26 -6.92 -17.90 4.55
N PHE A 27 -6.05 -16.89 4.52
CA PHE A 27 -5.22 -16.59 3.37
C PHE A 27 -3.78 -16.99 3.65
N ALA A 28 -3.08 -17.45 2.62
CA ALA A 28 -1.65 -17.75 2.67
C ALA A 28 -0.95 -16.99 1.54
N LYS A 29 -0.09 -16.04 1.90
CA LYS A 29 0.82 -15.37 0.96
C LYS A 29 2.15 -16.14 0.97
N THR A 30 2.61 -16.58 -0.19
CA THR A 30 3.82 -17.40 -0.32
C THR A 30 4.84 -16.72 -1.20
N CYS A 31 6.12 -16.91 -0.89
CA CYS A 31 7.23 -16.41 -1.71
C CYS A 31 8.33 -17.48 -1.85
N GLY A 32 9.20 -17.28 -2.85
CA GLY A 32 10.49 -17.96 -2.94
C GLY A 32 11.52 -17.41 -1.95
N PRO A 33 12.75 -17.98 -1.95
CA PRO A 33 13.81 -17.59 -0.99
C PRO A 33 14.14 -16.09 -1.02
N ASP A 34 14.11 -15.48 -2.19
CA ASP A 34 14.47 -14.05 -2.36
C ASP A 34 13.42 -13.09 -1.77
N GLY A 35 12.16 -13.53 -1.62
CA GLY A 35 11.05 -12.74 -1.07
C GLY A 35 10.85 -12.88 0.44
N VAL A 36 11.62 -13.73 1.12
CA VAL A 36 11.40 -14.05 2.55
C VAL A 36 11.51 -12.80 3.43
N ALA A 37 12.49 -11.94 3.17
CA ALA A 37 12.69 -10.73 3.96
C ALA A 37 11.50 -9.74 3.85
N GLU A 38 10.93 -9.60 2.65
CA GLU A 38 9.76 -8.73 2.43
C GLU A 38 8.51 -9.31 3.10
N LEU A 39 8.28 -10.62 2.96
CA LEU A 39 7.14 -11.27 3.57
C LEU A 39 7.23 -11.30 5.10
N LEU A 40 8.45 -11.43 5.64
CA LEU A 40 8.72 -11.29 7.09
C LEU A 40 8.40 -9.87 7.58
N ALA A 41 8.79 -8.87 6.81
CA ALA A 41 8.49 -7.48 7.12
C ALA A 41 6.97 -7.20 7.11
N GLU A 42 6.21 -7.83 6.21
CA GLU A 42 4.75 -7.75 6.20
C GLU A 42 4.14 -8.41 7.43
N ARG A 43 4.63 -9.61 7.82
CA ARG A 43 4.21 -10.29 9.07
C ARG A 43 4.37 -9.38 10.29
N ASP A 44 5.54 -8.80 10.47
CA ASP A 44 5.86 -7.99 11.64
C ASP A 44 4.96 -6.74 11.71
N ARG A 45 4.65 -6.14 10.57
CA ARG A 45 3.72 -5.01 10.46
C ARG A 45 2.27 -5.41 10.75
N ALA A 46 1.84 -6.55 10.24
CA ALA A 46 0.50 -7.09 10.51
C ALA A 46 0.32 -7.43 12.00
N GLU A 47 1.33 -8.01 12.65
CA GLU A 47 1.31 -8.27 14.09
C GLU A 47 1.25 -6.98 14.90
N TRP A 48 2.02 -5.97 14.54
CA TRP A 48 1.97 -4.67 15.20
C TRP A 48 0.61 -3.99 14.99
N LEU A 49 0.10 -3.95 13.75
CA LEU A 49 -1.19 -3.33 13.44
C LEU A 49 -2.33 -3.98 14.23
N ALA A 50 -2.30 -5.30 14.40
CA ALA A 50 -3.29 -6.05 15.20
C ALA A 50 -3.28 -5.67 16.70
N SER A 51 -2.25 -4.97 17.18
CA SER A 51 -2.17 -4.42 18.54
C SER A 51 -2.76 -3.01 18.66
N THR A 52 -3.17 -2.41 17.55
CA THR A 52 -3.74 -1.05 17.48
C THR A 52 -5.26 -1.07 17.38
N SER A 53 -5.87 0.11 17.23
CA SER A 53 -7.31 0.26 16.97
C SER A 53 -7.71 0.06 15.51
N VAL A 54 -6.74 -0.04 14.60
CA VAL A 54 -6.99 -0.21 13.16
C VAL A 54 -7.33 -1.68 12.87
N PRO A 55 -8.50 -1.98 12.30
CA PRO A 55 -8.86 -3.34 11.95
C PRO A 55 -8.05 -3.81 10.73
N GLY A 56 -7.63 -5.08 10.77
CA GLY A 56 -6.86 -5.68 9.68
C GLY A 56 -6.75 -7.20 9.81
N ALA A 57 -6.04 -7.80 8.87
CA ALA A 57 -5.74 -9.22 8.90
C ALA A 57 -4.85 -9.56 10.10
N ARG A 58 -5.15 -10.69 10.76
CA ARG A 58 -4.34 -11.18 11.89
C ARG A 58 -3.41 -12.27 11.41
N VAL A 59 -2.17 -12.24 11.84
CA VAL A 59 -1.22 -13.34 11.62
C VAL A 59 -1.69 -14.57 12.37
N LEU A 60 -1.80 -15.69 11.67
CA LEU A 60 -2.21 -16.98 12.20
C LEU A 60 -1.02 -17.93 12.30
N ASP A 61 -0.12 -17.90 11.31
CA ASP A 61 1.07 -18.75 11.29
C ASP A 61 2.13 -18.18 10.36
N TRP A 62 3.38 -18.60 10.57
CA TRP A 62 4.54 -18.34 9.73
C TRP A 62 5.27 -19.66 9.47
N ILE A 63 5.45 -19.98 8.21
CA ILE A 63 6.15 -21.19 7.78
C ILE A 63 7.33 -20.77 6.91
N GLU A 64 8.52 -21.26 7.25
CA GLU A 64 9.75 -20.98 6.52
C GLU A 64 10.52 -22.25 6.24
N SER A 65 11.11 -22.34 5.05
CA SER A 65 11.95 -23.44 4.61
C SER A 65 13.04 -22.94 3.65
N ALA A 66 13.90 -23.84 3.18
CA ALA A 66 14.87 -23.52 2.13
C ALA A 66 14.22 -23.13 0.78
N GLU A 67 12.94 -23.45 0.58
CA GLU A 67 12.20 -23.13 -0.64
C GLU A 67 11.49 -21.77 -0.60
N GLY A 68 11.48 -21.10 0.55
CA GLY A 68 10.83 -19.81 0.77
C GLY A 68 9.99 -19.76 2.05
N ALA A 69 9.04 -18.83 2.11
CA ALA A 69 8.17 -18.66 3.26
C ALA A 69 6.69 -18.56 2.89
N ALA A 70 5.82 -18.80 3.89
CA ALA A 70 4.39 -18.52 3.84
C ALA A 70 3.93 -17.78 5.09
N LEU A 71 3.21 -16.70 4.87
CA LEU A 71 2.48 -15.95 5.88
C LEU A 71 1.00 -16.35 5.82
N LEU A 72 0.48 -16.91 6.90
CA LEU A 72 -0.93 -17.25 7.03
C LEU A 72 -1.64 -16.16 7.83
N THR A 73 -2.73 -15.63 7.27
CA THR A 73 -3.52 -14.58 7.91
C THR A 73 -5.00 -14.92 7.92
N SER A 74 -5.74 -14.31 8.84
CA SER A 74 -7.20 -14.38 8.84
C SER A 74 -7.78 -13.56 7.69
N ALA A 75 -8.92 -13.99 7.16
CA ALA A 75 -9.72 -13.13 6.30
C ALA A 75 -10.19 -11.89 7.06
N VAL A 76 -10.17 -10.74 6.41
CA VAL A 76 -10.89 -9.53 6.82
C VAL A 76 -12.29 -9.61 6.22
N PRO A 77 -13.37 -9.40 6.99
CA PRO A 77 -14.73 -9.41 6.45
C PRO A 77 -14.96 -8.30 5.43
N GLY A 78 -15.86 -8.53 4.49
CA GLY A 78 -16.25 -7.53 3.50
C GLY A 78 -15.65 -7.77 2.12
N VAL A 79 -15.71 -6.74 1.28
CA VAL A 79 -15.17 -6.71 -0.07
C VAL A 79 -14.26 -5.50 -0.22
N THR A 80 -13.33 -5.55 -1.16
CA THR A 80 -12.38 -4.46 -1.39
C THR A 80 -13.10 -3.22 -1.92
N ALA A 81 -12.57 -2.03 -1.67
CA ALA A 81 -13.14 -0.80 -2.19
C ALA A 81 -13.22 -0.83 -3.73
N GLY A 82 -12.21 -1.42 -4.40
CA GLY A 82 -12.18 -1.54 -5.86
C GLY A 82 -13.29 -2.42 -6.45
N ASP A 83 -13.82 -3.38 -5.68
CA ASP A 83 -14.91 -4.26 -6.10
C ASP A 83 -16.30 -3.67 -5.83
N LEU A 84 -16.37 -2.51 -5.15
CA LEU A 84 -17.62 -1.84 -4.84
C LEU A 84 -17.93 -0.75 -5.87
N PRO A 85 -19.23 -0.54 -6.20
CA PRO A 85 -19.60 0.61 -7.01
C PRO A 85 -19.28 1.91 -6.27
N TRP A 86 -18.74 2.87 -6.99
CA TRP A 86 -18.49 4.19 -6.46
C TRP A 86 -19.73 4.84 -5.82
N SER A 87 -19.52 5.52 -4.70
CA SER A 87 -20.52 6.41 -4.07
C SER A 87 -19.81 7.42 -3.16
N GLU A 88 -20.44 8.58 -2.95
CA GLU A 88 -19.93 9.59 -1.99
C GLU A 88 -19.75 9.01 -0.59
N LYS A 89 -20.64 8.12 -0.17
CA LYS A 89 -20.57 7.44 1.11
C LYS A 89 -19.32 6.54 1.22
N LEU A 90 -19.01 5.78 0.16
CA LEU A 90 -17.81 4.92 0.12
C LEU A 90 -16.53 5.77 0.13
N VAL A 91 -16.49 6.85 -0.66
CA VAL A 91 -15.35 7.80 -0.67
C VAL A 91 -15.12 8.40 0.72
N ALA A 92 -16.19 8.84 1.40
CA ALA A 92 -16.08 9.37 2.74
C ALA A 92 -15.66 8.31 3.77
N SER A 93 -16.07 7.04 3.58
CA SER A 93 -15.66 5.93 4.43
C SER A 93 -14.19 5.58 4.22
N LEU A 94 -13.72 5.57 2.97
CA LEU A 94 -12.31 5.38 2.62
C LEU A 94 -11.43 6.49 3.22
N ALA A 95 -11.87 7.74 3.13
CA ALA A 95 -11.15 8.87 3.73
C ALA A 95 -10.98 8.71 5.24
N ARG A 96 -12.04 8.27 5.94
CA ARG A 96 -11.97 7.96 7.38
C ARG A 96 -11.05 6.78 7.69
N ALA A 97 -11.05 5.74 6.84
CA ALA A 97 -10.18 4.58 6.99
C ALA A 97 -8.70 4.96 6.87
N VAL A 98 -8.32 5.69 5.83
CA VAL A 98 -6.95 6.20 5.65
C VAL A 98 -6.56 7.11 6.82
N ARG A 99 -7.45 8.02 7.22
CA ARG A 99 -7.20 8.92 8.35
C ARG A 99 -7.01 8.15 9.66
N ALA A 100 -7.77 7.08 9.91
CA ALA A 100 -7.63 6.26 11.12
C ALA A 100 -6.25 5.59 11.22
N VAL A 101 -5.65 5.20 10.09
CA VAL A 101 -4.26 4.72 10.05
C VAL A 101 -3.29 5.85 10.38
N HIS A 102 -3.48 7.04 9.77
CA HIS A 102 -2.64 8.22 9.97
C HIS A 102 -2.74 8.82 11.39
N GLU A 103 -3.84 8.56 12.12
CA GLU A 103 -4.02 9.00 13.51
C GLU A 103 -3.40 8.06 14.55
N LEU A 104 -2.81 6.93 14.12
CA LEU A 104 -2.02 6.10 15.04
C LEU A 104 -0.81 6.89 15.58
N PRO A 105 -0.47 6.75 16.87
CA PRO A 105 0.68 7.46 17.46
C PRO A 105 1.98 7.07 16.76
N VAL A 106 2.65 8.04 16.14
CA VAL A 106 3.91 7.85 15.42
C VAL A 106 4.98 7.20 16.30
N GLU A 107 5.05 7.62 17.56
CA GLU A 107 6.01 7.10 18.56
C GLU A 107 5.77 5.62 18.92
N SER A 108 4.61 5.07 18.62
CA SER A 108 4.31 3.65 18.85
C SER A 108 4.65 2.77 17.66
N CYS A 109 4.84 3.35 16.47
CA CYS A 109 5.15 2.61 15.26
C CYS A 109 6.65 2.33 15.17
N PRO A 110 7.08 1.05 15.20
CA PRO A 110 8.51 0.71 15.14
C PRO A 110 9.07 0.71 13.70
N PHE A 111 8.23 0.98 12.71
CA PHE A 111 8.59 0.90 11.30
C PHE A 111 8.74 2.30 10.71
N GLU A 112 9.84 2.54 10.04
CA GLU A 112 10.09 3.77 9.31
C GLU A 112 10.04 3.51 7.80
N ARG A 113 9.47 4.44 7.07
CA ARG A 113 9.50 4.50 5.61
C ARG A 113 10.00 5.89 5.20
N ARG A 114 11.24 6.19 5.59
CA ARG A 114 11.84 7.50 5.37
C ARG A 114 11.97 7.79 3.89
N LEU A 115 11.68 9.03 3.51
CA LEU A 115 11.72 9.47 2.12
C LEU A 115 13.08 9.17 1.44
N VAL A 116 14.19 9.33 2.18
CA VAL A 116 15.53 9.03 1.66
C VAL A 116 15.72 7.54 1.34
N ASP A 117 15.12 6.65 2.12
CA ASP A 117 15.21 5.20 1.89
C ASP A 117 14.34 4.78 0.70
N VAL A 118 13.17 5.40 0.53
CA VAL A 118 12.30 5.16 -0.64
C VAL A 118 12.95 5.67 -1.93
N VAL A 119 13.62 6.84 -1.88
CA VAL A 119 14.40 7.34 -3.02
C VAL A 119 15.56 6.41 -3.36
N ALA A 120 16.27 5.89 -2.35
CA ALA A 120 17.34 4.91 -2.59
C ALA A 120 16.82 3.60 -3.22
N GLN A 121 15.61 3.14 -2.85
CA GLN A 121 14.94 2.02 -3.51
C GLN A 121 14.65 2.33 -4.99
N ALA A 122 14.07 3.50 -5.30
CA ALA A 122 13.80 3.94 -6.66
C ALA A 122 15.10 4.03 -7.49
N GLU A 123 16.19 4.53 -6.89
CA GLU A 123 17.52 4.57 -7.53
C GLU A 123 18.02 3.17 -7.89
N ASP A 124 17.84 2.19 -7.01
CA ASP A 124 18.22 0.81 -7.28
C ASP A 124 17.39 0.20 -8.41
N VAL A 125 16.07 0.38 -8.39
CA VAL A 125 15.17 -0.10 -9.45
C VAL A 125 15.53 0.50 -10.80
N VAL A 126 15.70 1.83 -10.88
CA VAL A 126 16.12 2.51 -12.12
C VAL A 126 17.48 2.03 -12.59
N ARG A 127 18.48 1.93 -11.70
CA ARG A 127 19.83 1.45 -12.02
C ARG A 127 19.84 0.02 -12.59
N ARG A 128 18.94 -0.84 -12.12
CA ARG A 128 18.76 -2.20 -12.65
C ARG A 128 17.99 -2.25 -13.97
N GLY A 129 17.41 -1.13 -14.42
CA GLY A 129 16.52 -1.09 -15.58
C GLY A 129 15.23 -1.90 -15.36
N ALA A 130 14.77 -1.96 -14.12
CA ALA A 130 13.67 -2.83 -13.69
C ALA A 130 12.34 -2.09 -13.47
N VAL A 131 12.27 -0.78 -13.78
CA VAL A 131 11.03 0.00 -13.62
C VAL A 131 9.91 -0.64 -14.41
N ASN A 132 8.82 -1.00 -13.70
CA ASN A 132 7.63 -1.52 -14.34
C ASN A 132 6.80 -0.37 -14.93
N PRO A 133 6.64 -0.29 -16.27
CA PRO A 133 5.94 0.81 -16.93
C PRO A 133 4.43 0.85 -16.58
N ASP A 134 3.85 -0.25 -16.10
CA ASP A 134 2.41 -0.30 -15.79
C ASP A 134 2.04 0.56 -14.57
N PHE A 135 3.00 0.87 -13.71
CA PHE A 135 2.83 1.79 -12.58
C PHE A 135 3.05 3.27 -12.92
N LEU A 136 3.57 3.56 -14.11
CA LEU A 136 3.78 4.93 -14.58
C LEU A 136 2.52 5.49 -15.22
N THR A 137 2.27 6.78 -15.01
CA THR A 137 1.23 7.51 -15.78
C THR A 137 1.59 7.53 -17.27
N ASP A 138 0.60 7.74 -18.13
CA ASP A 138 0.81 7.76 -19.58
C ASP A 138 1.90 8.74 -20.03
N ASP A 139 1.93 9.95 -19.45
CA ASP A 139 2.97 10.94 -19.72
C ASP A 139 4.35 10.51 -19.22
N ALA A 140 4.41 9.86 -18.06
CA ALA A 140 5.66 9.38 -17.48
C ALA A 140 6.25 8.21 -18.29
N ARG A 141 5.42 7.36 -18.90
CA ARG A 141 5.89 6.28 -19.81
C ARG A 141 6.66 6.77 -21.02
N LEU A 142 6.46 8.03 -21.40
CA LEU A 142 7.15 8.64 -22.53
C LEU A 142 8.53 9.22 -22.17
N VAL A 143 8.90 9.16 -20.89
CA VAL A 143 10.13 9.74 -20.34
C VAL A 143 11.05 8.63 -19.84
N ALA A 144 12.36 8.77 -20.07
CA ALA A 144 13.33 7.80 -19.56
C ALA A 144 13.32 7.75 -18.03
N PRO A 145 13.39 6.56 -17.41
CA PRO A 145 13.36 6.41 -15.95
C PRO A 145 14.44 7.22 -15.22
N GLU A 146 15.60 7.38 -15.80
CA GLU A 146 16.69 8.19 -15.25
C GLU A 146 16.32 9.68 -15.19
N GLU A 147 15.57 10.19 -16.16
CA GLU A 147 15.06 11.57 -16.16
C GLU A 147 13.96 11.74 -15.13
N LEU A 148 13.05 10.76 -15.00
CA LEU A 148 12.04 10.74 -13.95
C LEU A 148 12.68 10.76 -12.56
N LEU A 149 13.70 9.94 -12.35
CA LEU A 149 14.47 9.92 -11.10
C LEU A 149 15.18 11.25 -10.83
N ALA A 150 15.71 11.91 -11.87
CA ALA A 150 16.32 13.24 -11.74
C ALA A 150 15.30 14.30 -11.29
N ARG A 151 14.04 14.22 -11.76
CA ARG A 151 12.94 15.09 -11.30
C ARG A 151 12.63 14.84 -9.81
N VAL A 152 12.56 13.58 -9.39
CA VAL A 152 12.39 13.22 -7.96
C VAL A 152 13.52 13.81 -7.11
N ARG A 153 14.77 13.64 -7.52
CA ARG A 153 15.94 14.19 -6.79
C ARG A 153 15.92 15.71 -6.69
N ALA A 154 15.49 16.39 -7.74
CA ALA A 154 15.40 17.85 -7.76
C ALA A 154 14.33 18.38 -6.79
N ALA A 155 13.18 17.69 -6.67
CA ALA A 155 12.10 18.09 -5.78
C ALA A 155 12.30 17.62 -4.33
N LEU A 156 13.12 16.60 -4.08
CA LEU A 156 13.33 15.97 -2.78
C LEU A 156 13.59 16.97 -1.63
N PRO A 157 14.47 17.98 -1.73
CA PRO A 157 14.73 18.87 -0.60
C PRO A 157 13.51 19.67 -0.16
N ALA A 158 12.69 20.12 -1.12
CA ALA A 158 11.46 20.90 -0.82
C ALA A 158 10.39 20.00 -0.17
N VAL A 159 10.17 18.80 -0.74
CA VAL A 159 9.22 17.82 -0.18
C VAL A 159 9.67 17.38 1.21
N GLN A 160 10.94 17.09 1.40
CA GLN A 160 11.48 16.67 2.70
C GLN A 160 11.31 17.76 3.77
N ALA A 161 11.44 19.03 3.42
CA ALA A 161 11.22 20.15 4.35
C ALA A 161 9.74 20.35 4.72
N ALA A 162 8.81 19.91 3.85
CA ALA A 162 7.37 20.04 4.03
C ALA A 162 6.68 18.77 4.56
N GLN A 163 7.43 17.72 4.90
CA GLN A 163 6.87 16.45 5.37
C GLN A 163 5.96 16.60 6.58
N GLU A 164 4.86 15.86 6.55
CA GLU A 164 3.95 15.68 7.67
C GLU A 164 3.92 14.19 8.02
N LEU A 165 4.75 13.81 9.00
CA LEU A 165 4.96 12.42 9.36
C LEU A 165 3.78 11.86 10.14
N VAL A 166 3.25 10.74 9.63
CA VAL A 166 2.17 9.94 10.21
C VAL A 166 2.50 8.47 10.03
N VAL A 167 1.72 7.58 10.63
CA VAL A 167 1.77 6.16 10.28
C VAL A 167 1.02 5.99 8.96
N CYS A 168 1.73 5.72 7.88
CA CYS A 168 1.14 5.45 6.56
C CYS A 168 0.91 3.95 6.35
N HIS A 169 -0.09 3.61 5.54
CA HIS A 169 -0.27 2.27 5.00
C HIS A 169 0.91 1.89 4.09
N GLY A 170 1.39 2.86 3.31
CA GLY A 170 2.52 2.73 2.40
C GLY A 170 2.17 2.10 1.05
N ASP A 171 0.93 1.58 0.92
CA ASP A 171 0.31 1.07 -0.30
C ASP A 171 -1.21 1.28 -0.21
N ALA A 172 -1.63 2.55 -0.09
CA ALA A 172 -3.03 2.93 0.14
C ALA A 172 -3.87 2.84 -1.15
N CYS A 173 -3.90 1.66 -1.75
CA CYS A 173 -4.70 1.35 -2.94
C CYS A 173 -6.10 0.84 -2.57
N LEU A 174 -7.10 1.03 -3.45
CA LEU A 174 -8.48 0.61 -3.22
C LEU A 174 -8.62 -0.88 -2.84
N PRO A 175 -7.88 -1.82 -3.45
CA PRO A 175 -7.93 -3.24 -3.07
C PRO A 175 -7.49 -3.55 -1.63
N ASN A 176 -6.75 -2.65 -0.99
CA ASN A 176 -6.18 -2.86 0.34
C ASN A 176 -7.10 -2.40 1.49
N PHE A 177 -8.26 -1.80 1.18
CA PHE A 177 -9.28 -1.40 2.15
C PHE A 177 -10.58 -2.15 1.90
N LEU A 178 -11.06 -2.86 2.92
CA LEU A 178 -12.27 -3.68 2.85
C LEU A 178 -13.45 -3.00 3.56
N PHE A 179 -14.63 -3.17 2.97
CA PHE A 179 -15.86 -2.56 3.45
C PHE A 179 -16.98 -3.59 3.50
N ASP A 180 -17.89 -3.42 4.44
CA ASP A 180 -19.16 -4.14 4.43
C ASP A 180 -19.98 -3.66 3.21
N PRO A 181 -20.42 -4.57 2.33
CA PRO A 181 -21.06 -4.17 1.07
C PRO A 181 -22.44 -3.51 1.24
N ASP A 182 -23.11 -3.75 2.36
CA ASP A 182 -24.46 -3.20 2.63
C ASP A 182 -24.36 -1.84 3.33
N THR A 183 -23.47 -1.72 4.31
CA THR A 183 -23.35 -0.50 5.12
C THR A 183 -22.28 0.46 4.61
N LEU A 184 -21.35 0.01 3.78
CA LEU A 184 -20.14 0.73 3.35
C LEU A 184 -19.28 1.21 4.53
N GLU A 185 -19.37 0.52 5.66
CA GLU A 185 -18.50 0.74 6.82
C GLU A 185 -17.18 0.01 6.61
N TRP A 186 -16.07 0.66 6.97
CA TRP A 186 -14.75 0.06 6.90
C TRP A 186 -14.63 -1.12 7.86
N THR A 187 -14.20 -2.26 7.34
CA THR A 187 -14.04 -3.51 8.11
C THR A 187 -12.58 -3.87 8.37
N GLY A 188 -11.66 -3.30 7.60
CA GLY A 188 -10.22 -3.48 7.83
C GLY A 188 -9.36 -3.23 6.61
N THR A 189 -8.06 -3.34 6.84
CA THR A 189 -7.04 -3.20 5.79
C THR A 189 -6.17 -4.45 5.69
N ILE A 190 -5.57 -4.67 4.51
CA ILE A 190 -4.69 -5.80 4.18
C ILE A 190 -3.45 -5.30 3.45
N ASP A 191 -2.50 -6.18 3.22
CA ASP A 191 -1.26 -5.90 2.45
C ASP A 191 -0.43 -4.73 3.04
N VAL A 192 -0.13 -4.85 4.32
CA VAL A 192 0.55 -3.81 5.11
C VAL A 192 2.09 -3.92 5.05
N GLY A 193 2.64 -4.61 4.06
CA GLY A 193 4.09 -4.82 3.92
C GLY A 193 4.92 -3.55 3.80
N ARG A 194 4.29 -2.43 3.43
CA ARG A 194 4.92 -1.11 3.32
C ARG A 194 4.54 -0.13 4.45
N LEU A 195 3.74 -0.58 5.44
CA LEU A 195 3.31 0.26 6.55
C LEU A 195 4.51 0.80 7.33
N GLY A 196 4.46 2.07 7.71
CA GLY A 196 5.49 2.71 8.52
C GLY A 196 5.32 4.22 8.61
N VAL A 197 6.15 4.85 9.44
CA VAL A 197 6.15 6.31 9.58
C VAL A 197 6.71 6.95 8.30
N ALA A 198 5.87 7.74 7.65
CA ALA A 198 6.17 8.40 6.38
C ALA A 198 5.42 9.73 6.26
N ASP A 199 5.67 10.46 5.17
CA ASP A 199 4.84 11.60 4.79
C ASP A 199 3.44 11.12 4.39
N ARG A 200 2.38 11.68 5.00
CA ARG A 200 1.00 11.33 4.67
C ARG A 200 0.65 11.44 3.19
N TYR A 201 1.37 12.29 2.44
CA TYR A 201 1.16 12.45 1.01
C TYR A 201 1.55 11.20 0.20
N SER A 202 2.33 10.27 0.78
CA SER A 202 2.59 8.98 0.13
C SER A 202 1.30 8.18 -0.08
N ASP A 203 0.44 8.11 0.94
CA ASP A 203 -0.85 7.42 0.85
C ASP A 203 -1.89 8.26 0.09
N LEU A 204 -1.94 9.57 0.35
CA LEU A 204 -2.91 10.47 -0.28
C LEU A 204 -2.74 10.53 -1.81
N ALA A 205 -1.52 10.45 -2.31
CA ALA A 205 -1.22 10.43 -3.74
C ALA A 205 -1.76 9.15 -4.42
N LEU A 206 -1.56 7.99 -3.79
CA LEU A 206 -2.06 6.71 -4.29
C LEU A 206 -3.59 6.66 -4.30
N VAL A 207 -4.22 7.05 -3.20
CA VAL A 207 -5.70 7.11 -3.15
C VAL A 207 -6.24 8.03 -4.22
N LYS A 208 -5.66 9.25 -4.38
CA LYS A 208 -6.09 10.19 -5.42
C LYS A 208 -6.02 9.56 -6.81
N ALA A 209 -4.88 8.97 -7.17
CA ALA A 209 -4.69 8.34 -8.47
C ALA A 209 -5.72 7.23 -8.70
N GLN A 210 -5.94 6.36 -7.72
CA GLN A 210 -6.90 5.27 -7.83
C GLN A 210 -8.35 5.75 -7.96
N LEU A 211 -8.74 6.84 -7.28
CA LEU A 211 -10.07 7.43 -7.44
C LEU A 211 -10.29 7.97 -8.86
N GLU A 212 -9.27 8.59 -9.43
CA GLU A 212 -9.31 9.14 -10.78
C GLU A 212 -9.29 8.05 -11.85
N ASP A 213 -8.42 7.04 -11.69
CA ASP A 213 -8.23 5.98 -12.68
C ASP A 213 -9.35 4.93 -12.65
N GLU A 214 -9.69 4.41 -11.48
CA GLU A 214 -10.64 3.28 -11.35
C GLU A 214 -12.09 3.75 -11.34
N TRP A 215 -12.38 4.87 -10.69
CA TRP A 215 -13.76 5.37 -10.57
C TRP A 215 -14.06 6.58 -11.45
N SER A 216 -13.05 7.17 -12.09
CA SER A 216 -13.19 8.38 -12.91
C SER A 216 -13.82 9.55 -12.14
N VAL A 217 -13.48 9.70 -10.85
CA VAL A 217 -14.01 10.75 -9.98
C VAL A 217 -12.92 11.66 -9.47
N ASP A 218 -13.27 12.94 -9.30
CA ASP A 218 -12.41 13.91 -8.65
C ASP A 218 -12.21 13.55 -7.17
N ALA A 219 -10.98 13.61 -6.70
CA ALA A 219 -10.63 13.32 -5.32
C ALA A 219 -11.02 14.43 -4.31
N ALA A 220 -11.65 15.52 -4.74
CA ALA A 220 -12.02 16.63 -3.85
C ALA A 220 -12.89 16.20 -2.67
N ALA A 221 -13.87 15.31 -2.92
CA ALA A 221 -14.73 14.75 -1.87
C ALA A 221 -13.94 13.91 -0.85
N PHE A 222 -12.96 13.14 -1.32
CA PHE A 222 -12.04 12.40 -0.46
C PHE A 222 -11.21 13.34 0.42
N PHE A 223 -10.56 14.35 -0.17
CA PHE A 223 -9.74 15.30 0.57
C PHE A 223 -10.55 16.09 1.61
N ALA A 224 -11.76 16.52 1.25
CA ALA A 224 -12.67 17.19 2.18
C ALA A 224 -13.04 16.29 3.37
N ALA A 225 -13.39 15.03 3.11
CA ALA A 225 -13.72 14.05 4.14
C ALA A 225 -12.49 13.64 4.99
N TYR A 226 -11.31 13.58 4.37
CA TYR A 226 -10.04 13.36 5.07
C TYR A 226 -9.63 14.57 5.92
N GLY A 227 -10.03 15.78 5.58
CA GLY A 227 -9.73 17.01 6.32
C GLY A 227 -8.58 17.85 5.76
N VAL A 228 -8.30 17.70 4.46
CA VAL A 228 -7.36 18.56 3.70
C VAL A 228 -8.16 19.38 2.69
N VAL A 229 -8.19 20.70 2.88
CA VAL A 229 -9.00 21.61 2.03
C VAL A 229 -8.28 21.91 0.72
N GLU A 230 -6.98 22.15 0.78
CA GLU A 230 -6.13 22.47 -0.37
C GLU A 230 -4.96 21.50 -0.39
N PRO A 231 -5.08 20.34 -1.08
CA PRO A 231 -3.99 19.39 -1.18
C PRO A 231 -2.85 19.96 -2.03
N ASP A 232 -1.62 19.79 -1.54
CA ASP A 232 -0.40 20.21 -2.24
C ASP A 232 -0.17 19.33 -3.49
N ALA A 233 -0.45 19.92 -4.65
CA ALA A 233 -0.38 19.22 -5.93
C ALA A 233 1.05 18.77 -6.28
N GLU A 234 2.07 19.53 -5.88
CA GLU A 234 3.47 19.17 -6.14
C GLU A 234 3.90 17.97 -5.29
N ARG A 235 3.50 17.92 -4.02
CA ARG A 235 3.75 16.76 -3.15
C ARG A 235 2.99 15.52 -3.64
N LEU A 236 1.73 15.67 -4.07
CA LEU A 236 0.96 14.54 -4.64
C LEU A 236 1.66 13.97 -5.87
N ALA A 237 2.04 14.84 -6.82
CA ALA A 237 2.75 14.41 -8.03
C ALA A 237 4.11 13.79 -7.73
N PHE A 238 4.86 14.34 -6.76
CA PHE A 238 6.14 13.79 -6.32
C PHE A 238 5.98 12.37 -5.76
N HIS A 239 5.05 12.17 -4.82
CA HIS A 239 4.89 10.87 -4.17
C HIS A 239 4.36 9.81 -5.12
N LEU A 240 3.45 10.16 -6.04
CA LEU A 240 2.95 9.25 -7.05
C LEU A 240 4.08 8.80 -7.99
N LEU A 241 4.90 9.75 -8.46
CA LEU A 241 6.05 9.43 -9.30
C LEU A 241 7.10 8.59 -8.58
N LEU A 242 7.41 8.95 -7.32
CA LEU A 242 8.38 8.21 -6.50
C LEU A 242 7.91 6.77 -6.26
N ASP A 243 6.64 6.57 -5.92
CA ASP A 243 6.09 5.23 -5.70
C ASP A 243 6.23 4.38 -6.96
N ALA A 244 5.81 4.89 -8.12
CA ALA A 244 5.92 4.20 -9.41
C ALA A 244 7.34 3.75 -9.74
N LEU A 245 8.37 4.51 -9.35
CA LEU A 245 9.77 4.16 -9.56
C LEU A 245 10.31 3.10 -8.58
N THR A 246 9.55 2.72 -7.56
CA THR A 246 9.95 1.67 -6.60
C THR A 246 9.50 0.26 -7.00
N TRP A 247 8.72 0.14 -8.07
CA TRP A 247 8.21 -1.13 -8.58
C TRP A 247 9.07 -1.66 -9.73
N GLY A 248 9.72 -2.83 -9.47
CA GLY A 248 10.60 -3.46 -10.44
C GLY A 248 11.31 -4.71 -9.92
#